data_b46798a350a68bb7246278eb4897d9d8
#
_entry.id   b46798a350a68bb7246278eb4897d9d8
#
_cell.length_a   1.000
_cell.length_b   1.000
_cell.length_c   1.000
_cell.angle_alpha   90.00
_cell.angle_beta   90.00
_cell.angle_gamma   90.00
#
_symmetry.space_group_name_H-M   'P 1'
#
loop_
_entity.id
_entity.type
_entity.pdbx_description
1 polymer ?
#
loop_
_entity_poly.entity_id
_entity_poly.type
_entity_poly.pdbx_seq_one_letter_code
_entity_poly.pdbx_strand_id
1 'polypeptide(L)'
;MANRGKIQQYRLSRKEYAHTVYDLLGVVFDVEAPGAFNEDPRWHGFERIGSLLSTAPSHIDRYLRAADRVIELASLDNEPTSRKDRKYPDEEGKRYYAQLGEGWDAVSLKSPGHYRIKIRLSGLPAFTGRIPRVSLWHHQYKRSVVGMDISTTEDQPETILFEGLFNAGSYKILNNAQTKKHANGGVIRFRQGIIDAGQKLASLKGGFRSDKTKIVDEQGVPVVPTLLMD
;
A
#
# COMPACT_ATOMS: atom_id res chain seq x y z
N MET A 1 -44.89 15.66 -5.41
CA MET A 1 -44.08 14.51 -5.91
C MET A 1 -42.60 14.89 -5.80
N ALA A 2 -41.86 14.19 -4.97
CA ALA A 2 -40.44 14.46 -4.83
C ALA A 2 -39.72 14.11 -6.14
N ASN A 3 -39.01 15.07 -6.70
CA ASN A 3 -38.20 14.90 -7.90
C ASN A 3 -37.04 13.97 -7.54
N ARG A 4 -37.24 12.65 -7.71
CA ARG A 4 -36.17 11.67 -7.56
C ARG A 4 -35.15 11.98 -8.67
N GLY A 5 -33.99 12.50 -8.29
CA GLY A 5 -32.90 12.76 -9.22
C GLY A 5 -32.64 11.52 -10.08
N LYS A 6 -32.41 11.72 -11.38
CA LYS A 6 -32.05 10.63 -12.30
C LYS A 6 -30.77 9.97 -11.74
N ILE A 7 -30.84 8.67 -11.46
CA ILE A 7 -29.66 7.86 -11.14
C ILE A 7 -28.82 7.82 -12.41
N GLN A 8 -27.68 8.50 -12.37
CA GLN A 8 -26.75 8.53 -13.49
C GLN A 8 -25.89 7.26 -13.44
N GLN A 9 -25.87 6.50 -14.51
CA GLN A 9 -24.97 5.35 -14.64
C GLN A 9 -23.56 5.86 -14.89
N TYR A 10 -22.61 5.32 -14.15
CA TYR A 10 -21.17 5.61 -14.31
C TYR A 10 -20.37 4.32 -14.24
N ARG A 11 -19.19 4.33 -14.87
CA ARG A 11 -18.25 3.21 -14.81
C ARG A 11 -17.52 3.19 -13.47
N LEU A 12 -16.96 2.04 -13.12
CA LEU A 12 -16.02 1.96 -12.00
C LEU A 12 -14.77 2.80 -12.29
N SER A 13 -14.23 3.44 -11.26
CA SER A 13 -12.88 3.98 -11.30
C SER A 13 -11.87 2.83 -11.36
N ARG A 14 -10.63 3.13 -11.74
CA ARG A 14 -9.53 2.15 -11.76
C ARG A 14 -9.36 1.43 -10.43
N LYS A 15 -9.41 2.17 -9.33
CA LYS A 15 -9.27 1.61 -7.98
C LYS A 15 -10.44 0.71 -7.60
N GLU A 16 -11.67 1.15 -7.91
CA GLU A 16 -12.86 0.33 -7.67
C GLU A 16 -12.82 -0.97 -8.47
N TYR A 17 -12.38 -0.92 -9.73
CA TYR A 17 -12.20 -2.12 -10.54
C TYR A 17 -11.18 -3.08 -9.93
N ALA A 18 -10.00 -2.59 -9.54
CA ALA A 18 -8.97 -3.41 -8.89
C ALA A 18 -9.47 -4.07 -7.61
N HIS A 19 -10.17 -3.31 -6.75
CA HIS A 19 -10.75 -3.85 -5.51
C HIS A 19 -11.83 -4.88 -5.80
N THR A 20 -12.72 -4.61 -6.76
CA THR A 20 -13.79 -5.55 -7.14
C THR A 20 -13.20 -6.87 -7.64
N VAL A 21 -12.18 -6.81 -8.50
CA VAL A 21 -11.49 -8.02 -8.99
C VAL A 21 -10.83 -8.79 -7.84
N TYR A 22 -10.18 -8.08 -6.92
CA TYR A 22 -9.56 -8.70 -5.75
C TYR A 22 -10.60 -9.35 -4.83
N ASP A 23 -11.68 -8.64 -4.52
CA ASP A 23 -12.73 -9.13 -3.63
C ASP A 23 -13.49 -10.35 -4.22
N LEU A 24 -13.67 -10.38 -5.53
CA LEU A 24 -14.39 -11.47 -6.20
C LEU A 24 -13.52 -12.68 -6.53
N LEU A 25 -12.27 -12.47 -6.92
CA LEU A 25 -11.41 -13.50 -7.53
C LEU A 25 -10.07 -13.69 -6.82
N GLY A 26 -9.73 -12.87 -5.81
CA GLY A 26 -8.43 -12.87 -5.17
C GLY A 26 -7.28 -12.45 -6.11
N VAL A 27 -7.59 -11.84 -7.25
CA VAL A 27 -6.60 -11.43 -8.25
C VAL A 27 -6.09 -10.03 -7.96
N VAL A 28 -4.78 -9.89 -7.77
CA VAL A 28 -4.13 -8.58 -7.70
C VAL A 28 -3.88 -8.08 -9.11
N PHE A 29 -4.86 -7.36 -9.67
CA PHE A 29 -4.79 -6.79 -11.02
C PHE A 29 -4.28 -5.36 -10.99
N ASP A 30 -3.22 -5.12 -11.78
CA ASP A 30 -2.60 -3.81 -11.88
C ASP A 30 -3.32 -2.95 -12.93
N VAL A 31 -4.29 -2.14 -12.49
CA VAL A 31 -5.11 -1.25 -13.32
C VAL A 31 -4.35 -0.07 -13.93
N GLU A 32 -3.15 0.24 -13.44
CA GLU A 32 -2.33 1.35 -13.94
C GLU A 32 -1.14 0.87 -14.78
N ALA A 33 -0.98 -0.46 -14.96
CA ALA A 33 0.03 -1.01 -15.84
C ALA A 33 -0.09 -0.39 -17.25
N PRO A 34 1.02 -0.24 -17.98
CA PRO A 34 0.99 0.25 -19.36
C PRO A 34 -0.01 -0.55 -20.19
N GLY A 35 -0.97 0.14 -20.81
CA GLY A 35 -2.03 -0.47 -21.62
C GLY A 35 -3.27 -0.97 -20.86
N ALA A 36 -3.28 -0.96 -19.51
CA ALA A 36 -4.45 -1.32 -18.72
C ALA A 36 -5.56 -0.26 -18.86
N PHE A 37 -5.68 0.65 -17.91
CA PHE A 37 -6.71 1.68 -17.92
C PHE A 37 -6.14 3.08 -18.08
N ASN A 38 -6.93 3.99 -18.66
CA ASN A 38 -6.62 5.42 -18.65
C ASN A 38 -6.72 5.97 -17.22
N GLU A 39 -6.04 7.08 -16.96
CA GLU A 39 -6.20 7.80 -15.69
C GLU A 39 -7.64 8.30 -15.55
N ASP A 40 -8.20 8.14 -14.34
CA ASP A 40 -9.53 8.66 -14.05
C ASP A 40 -9.49 10.19 -13.92
N PRO A 41 -10.47 10.89 -14.49
CA PRO A 41 -10.54 12.34 -14.37
C PRO A 41 -10.73 12.75 -12.91
N ARG A 42 -10.08 13.84 -12.52
CA ARG A 42 -10.16 14.42 -11.18
C ARG A 42 -10.80 15.80 -11.23
N TRP A 43 -11.64 16.07 -10.26
CA TRP A 43 -12.22 17.40 -10.05
C TRP A 43 -11.90 17.87 -8.65
N HIS A 44 -11.18 18.97 -8.52
CA HIS A 44 -10.72 19.51 -7.23
C HIS A 44 -10.05 18.47 -6.33
N GLY A 45 -9.35 17.48 -6.91
CA GLY A 45 -8.68 16.40 -6.17
C GLY A 45 -9.55 15.18 -5.86
N PHE A 46 -10.85 15.21 -6.20
CA PHE A 46 -11.77 14.08 -6.06
C PHE A 46 -11.76 13.20 -7.31
N GLU A 47 -11.58 11.90 -7.13
CA GLU A 47 -11.50 10.91 -8.22
C GLU A 47 -12.84 10.26 -8.56
N ARG A 48 -13.86 10.37 -7.67
CA ARG A 48 -15.14 9.65 -7.80
C ARG A 48 -16.30 10.59 -8.08
N ILE A 49 -16.28 11.23 -9.23
CA ILE A 49 -17.42 12.06 -9.68
C ILE A 49 -18.13 11.32 -10.81
N GLY A 50 -19.32 10.78 -10.54
CA GLY A 50 -20.07 9.94 -11.50
C GLY A 50 -20.28 10.60 -12.86
N SER A 51 -20.50 11.91 -12.92
CA SER A 51 -20.64 12.66 -14.18
C SER A 51 -19.37 12.67 -15.03
N LEU A 52 -18.19 12.46 -14.44
CA LEU A 52 -16.92 12.40 -15.15
C LEU A 52 -16.53 10.97 -15.54
N LEU A 53 -17.13 9.96 -14.91
CA LEU A 53 -16.86 8.56 -15.16
C LEU A 53 -17.79 7.99 -16.26
N SER A 54 -17.88 8.67 -17.39
CA SER A 54 -18.64 8.21 -18.53
C SER A 54 -17.97 7.02 -19.23
N THR A 55 -18.78 6.17 -19.87
CA THR A 55 -18.29 5.04 -20.64
C THR A 55 -18.10 5.44 -22.11
N ALA A 56 -16.87 5.37 -22.60
CA ALA A 56 -16.54 5.53 -24.02
C ALA A 56 -16.18 4.17 -24.65
N PRO A 57 -16.27 3.98 -25.96
CA PRO A 57 -15.86 2.73 -26.63
C PRO A 57 -14.46 2.25 -26.25
N SER A 58 -13.52 3.17 -26.15
CA SER A 58 -12.14 2.87 -25.73
C SER A 58 -12.05 2.31 -24.30
N HIS A 59 -12.99 2.63 -23.43
CA HIS A 59 -13.07 2.03 -22.10
C HIS A 59 -13.57 0.58 -22.18
N ILE A 60 -14.52 0.29 -23.06
CA ILE A 60 -15.04 -1.09 -23.25
C ILE A 60 -13.93 -2.01 -23.71
N ASP A 61 -13.13 -1.62 -24.70
CA ASP A 61 -11.98 -2.40 -25.18
C ASP A 61 -10.97 -2.68 -24.05
N ARG A 62 -10.75 -1.69 -23.19
CA ARG A 62 -9.84 -1.87 -22.05
C ARG A 62 -10.41 -2.78 -20.99
N TYR A 63 -11.72 -2.70 -20.72
CA TYR A 63 -12.40 -3.63 -19.81
C TYR A 63 -12.31 -5.07 -20.32
N LEU A 64 -12.49 -5.31 -21.62
CA LEU A 64 -12.37 -6.63 -22.22
C LEU A 64 -10.95 -7.18 -22.08
N ARG A 65 -9.92 -6.39 -22.42
CA ARG A 65 -8.51 -6.80 -22.23
C ARG A 65 -8.17 -7.04 -20.76
N ALA A 66 -8.70 -6.22 -19.87
CA ALA A 66 -8.50 -6.41 -18.43
C ALA A 66 -9.17 -7.70 -17.95
N ALA A 67 -10.39 -8.01 -18.46
CA ALA A 67 -11.07 -9.24 -18.13
C ALA A 67 -10.31 -10.49 -18.62
N ASP A 68 -9.80 -10.47 -19.86
CA ASP A 68 -8.94 -11.55 -20.36
C ASP A 68 -7.74 -11.77 -19.46
N ARG A 69 -7.05 -10.69 -19.09
CA ARG A 69 -5.89 -10.78 -18.20
C ARG A 69 -6.23 -11.26 -16.80
N VAL A 70 -7.36 -10.82 -16.25
CA VAL A 70 -7.85 -11.28 -14.94
C VAL A 70 -8.17 -12.76 -14.99
N ILE A 71 -8.82 -13.25 -16.06
CA ILE A 71 -9.14 -14.66 -16.26
C ILE A 71 -7.85 -15.49 -16.36
N GLU A 72 -6.86 -15.04 -17.14
CA GLU A 72 -5.56 -15.70 -17.20
C GLU A 72 -4.94 -15.85 -15.80
N LEU A 73 -4.91 -14.76 -15.02
CA LEU A 73 -4.36 -14.79 -13.66
C LEU A 73 -5.19 -15.68 -12.72
N ALA A 74 -6.51 -15.65 -12.82
CA ALA A 74 -7.40 -16.46 -12.00
C ALA A 74 -7.33 -17.96 -12.33
N SER A 75 -6.98 -18.28 -13.58
CA SER A 75 -6.88 -19.66 -14.07
C SER A 75 -5.52 -20.31 -13.86
N LEU A 76 -4.57 -19.60 -13.21
CA LEU A 76 -3.28 -20.20 -12.86
C LEU A 76 -3.49 -21.27 -11.78
N ASP A 77 -3.55 -22.50 -12.22
CA ASP A 77 -3.67 -23.71 -11.37
C ASP A 77 -2.30 -24.01 -10.75
N ASN A 78 -1.91 -23.20 -9.77
CA ASN A 78 -0.60 -23.31 -9.13
C ASN A 78 -0.77 -23.63 -7.65
N GLU A 79 -0.59 -24.90 -7.30
CA GLU A 79 -0.28 -25.23 -5.91
C GLU A 79 0.99 -24.47 -5.46
N PRO A 80 1.02 -23.99 -4.22
CA PRO A 80 2.20 -23.31 -3.70
C PRO A 80 3.39 -24.27 -3.68
N THR A 81 4.25 -24.17 -4.68
CA THR A 81 5.39 -25.07 -4.93
C THR A 81 6.63 -24.71 -4.14
N SER A 82 6.67 -23.52 -3.50
CA SER A 82 7.82 -23.12 -2.71
C SER A 82 7.47 -22.14 -1.60
N ARG A 83 8.15 -22.27 -0.46
CA ARG A 83 8.16 -21.33 0.64
C ARG A 83 9.51 -20.64 0.69
N LYS A 84 9.52 -19.31 0.79
CA LYS A 84 10.71 -18.53 1.13
C LYS A 84 10.44 -17.78 2.41
N ASP A 85 11.15 -18.16 3.45
CA ASP A 85 11.18 -17.38 4.68
C ASP A 85 12.33 -16.38 4.58
N ARG A 86 12.00 -15.11 4.75
CA ARG A 86 12.97 -14.05 4.88
C ARG A 86 12.79 -13.46 6.28
N LYS A 87 13.82 -13.56 7.10
CA LYS A 87 13.82 -12.90 8.39
C LYS A 87 14.11 -11.41 8.18
N TYR A 88 13.28 -10.58 8.74
CA TYR A 88 13.52 -9.18 8.93
C TYR A 88 13.27 -8.85 10.41
N PRO A 89 14.10 -8.06 11.00
CA PRO A 89 15.43 -7.64 10.52
C PRO A 89 16.37 -8.83 10.30
N ASP A 90 17.34 -8.67 9.38
CA ASP A 90 18.37 -9.68 9.10
C ASP A 90 19.26 -9.92 10.33
N GLU A 91 19.22 -9.02 11.31
CA GLU A 91 19.95 -9.09 12.57
C GLU A 91 19.00 -9.56 13.70
N GLU A 92 19.38 -10.61 14.41
CA GLU A 92 18.65 -11.11 15.57
C GLU A 92 18.56 -10.04 16.68
N GLY A 93 17.39 -9.92 17.27
CA GLY A 93 17.14 -8.93 18.33
C GLY A 93 16.96 -7.49 17.86
N LYS A 94 16.76 -7.27 16.56
CA LYS A 94 16.48 -5.95 15.98
C LYS A 94 15.04 -5.86 15.47
N ARG A 95 14.53 -4.63 15.40
CA ARG A 95 13.22 -4.28 14.80
C ARG A 95 13.41 -3.15 13.80
N TYR A 96 12.66 -3.18 12.72
CA TYR A 96 12.62 -2.09 11.75
C TYR A 96 11.46 -1.14 12.04
N TYR A 97 11.71 0.16 11.82
CA TYR A 97 10.63 1.14 11.77
C TYR A 97 10.63 1.88 10.43
N ALA A 98 9.46 2.28 9.97
CA ALA A 98 9.29 3.10 8.77
C ALA A 98 8.24 4.19 8.99
N GLN A 99 8.65 5.42 8.79
CA GLN A 99 7.75 6.57 8.70
C GLN A 99 7.10 6.63 7.32
N LEU A 100 6.18 7.56 7.15
CA LEU A 100 5.40 7.72 5.91
C LEU A 100 6.28 7.78 4.65
N GLY A 101 5.96 6.95 3.65
CA GLY A 101 6.67 6.88 2.38
C GLY A 101 7.97 6.06 2.41
N GLU A 102 8.34 5.54 3.57
CA GLU A 102 9.50 4.66 3.75
C GLU A 102 9.06 3.21 3.92
N GLY A 103 9.99 2.29 3.74
CA GLY A 103 9.73 0.87 3.86
C GLY A 103 10.92 0.01 3.47
N TRP A 104 10.66 -1.26 3.26
CA TRP A 104 11.69 -2.29 3.09
C TRP A 104 11.46 -3.12 1.84
N ASP A 105 12.52 -3.66 1.27
CA ASP A 105 12.42 -4.64 0.20
C ASP A 105 11.79 -5.93 0.76
N ALA A 106 10.68 -6.35 0.15
CA ALA A 106 9.95 -7.54 0.60
C ALA A 106 10.37 -8.79 -0.16
N VAL A 107 9.97 -8.86 -1.43
CA VAL A 107 10.16 -10.06 -2.23
C VAL A 107 10.29 -9.71 -3.71
N SER A 108 11.04 -10.53 -4.45
CA SER A 108 11.08 -10.50 -5.91
C SER A 108 10.42 -11.78 -6.43
N LEU A 109 9.29 -11.61 -7.12
CA LEU A 109 8.54 -12.69 -7.74
C LEU A 109 9.00 -12.86 -9.18
N LYS A 110 9.44 -14.06 -9.55
CA LYS A 110 9.96 -14.37 -10.89
C LYS A 110 8.86 -14.55 -11.93
N SER A 111 7.70 -15.03 -11.50
CA SER A 111 6.54 -15.31 -12.35
C SER A 111 5.26 -14.83 -11.69
N PRO A 112 4.20 -14.53 -12.46
CA PRO A 112 2.87 -14.38 -11.91
C PRO A 112 2.43 -15.68 -11.23
N GLY A 113 1.66 -15.57 -10.15
CA GLY A 113 1.19 -16.75 -9.45
C GLY A 113 0.46 -16.40 -8.16
N HIS A 114 -0.10 -17.42 -7.52
CA HIS A 114 -0.72 -17.27 -6.22
C HIS A 114 0.36 -17.23 -5.13
N TYR A 115 0.37 -16.13 -4.38
CA TYR A 115 1.33 -15.93 -3.30
C TYR A 115 0.64 -15.58 -2.00
N ARG A 116 1.28 -16.00 -0.92
CA ARG A 116 0.90 -15.67 0.44
C ARG A 116 2.08 -14.99 1.13
N ILE A 117 1.92 -13.70 1.42
CA ILE A 117 2.97 -12.86 2.03
C ILE A 117 2.52 -12.54 3.46
N LYS A 118 3.22 -13.11 4.43
CA LYS A 118 2.97 -12.87 5.86
C LYS A 118 3.99 -11.90 6.40
N ILE A 119 3.52 -10.90 7.14
CA ILE A 119 4.37 -9.86 7.72
C ILE A 119 3.88 -9.60 9.14
N ARG A 120 4.79 -9.64 10.11
CA ARG A 120 4.47 -9.26 11.48
C ARG A 120 4.77 -7.79 11.69
N LEU A 121 3.74 -7.01 12.03
CA LEU A 121 3.80 -5.57 12.14
C LEU A 121 3.02 -5.06 13.33
N SER A 122 3.43 -3.89 13.79
CA SER A 122 2.64 -3.03 14.66
C SER A 122 2.63 -1.61 14.10
N GLY A 123 1.68 -0.79 14.56
CA GLY A 123 1.50 0.56 14.12
C GLY A 123 1.49 1.55 15.28
N LEU A 124 2.08 2.70 15.07
CA LEU A 124 2.01 3.82 16.00
C LEU A 124 1.30 4.99 15.32
N PRO A 125 0.12 5.41 15.82
CA PRO A 125 -0.57 6.56 15.28
C PRO A 125 0.24 7.84 15.54
N ALA A 126 0.13 8.81 14.63
CA ALA A 126 0.67 10.13 14.85
C ALA A 126 -0.12 10.87 15.96
N PHE A 127 0.45 11.95 16.47
CA PHE A 127 -0.24 12.85 17.42
C PHE A 127 -1.59 13.37 16.90
N THR A 128 -1.79 13.37 15.58
CA THR A 128 -3.05 13.73 14.91
C THR A 128 -4.10 12.62 14.94
N GLY A 129 -3.80 11.46 15.53
CA GLY A 129 -4.66 10.27 15.51
C GLY A 129 -4.61 9.47 14.19
N ARG A 130 -3.83 9.92 13.20
CA ARG A 130 -3.69 9.20 11.93
C ARG A 130 -2.90 7.91 12.14
N ILE A 131 -3.48 6.77 11.77
CA ILE A 131 -2.84 5.46 11.83
C ILE A 131 -1.95 5.20 10.62
N PRO A 132 -0.90 4.36 10.73
CA PRO A 132 -0.09 3.93 9.60
C PRO A 132 -0.86 2.96 8.70
N ARG A 133 -0.46 2.94 7.42
CA ARG A 133 -0.99 2.01 6.44
C ARG A 133 0.14 1.23 5.81
N VAL A 134 0.15 -0.08 5.98
CA VAL A 134 1.07 -0.94 5.25
C VAL A 134 0.56 -1.19 3.84
N SER A 135 1.47 -1.21 2.87
CA SER A 135 1.13 -1.59 1.50
C SER A 135 2.27 -2.36 0.84
N LEU A 136 1.92 -3.23 -0.09
CA LEU A 136 2.86 -3.83 -1.03
C LEU A 136 3.01 -2.90 -2.23
N TRP A 137 4.22 -2.38 -2.39
CA TRP A 137 4.60 -1.47 -3.47
C TRP A 137 5.30 -2.25 -4.57
N HIS A 138 4.76 -2.19 -5.79
CA HIS A 138 5.40 -2.78 -6.95
C HIS A 138 6.46 -1.83 -7.50
N HIS A 139 7.73 -2.28 -7.51
CA HIS A 139 8.85 -1.38 -7.84
C HIS A 139 8.83 -0.89 -9.28
N GLN A 140 8.56 -1.77 -10.24
CA GLN A 140 8.54 -1.45 -11.67
C GLN A 140 7.40 -0.46 -12.01
N TYR A 141 6.23 -0.65 -11.40
CA TYR A 141 5.06 0.21 -11.63
C TYR A 141 4.98 1.42 -10.67
N LYS A 142 5.92 1.52 -9.73
CA LYS A 142 6.05 2.64 -8.77
C LYS A 142 4.76 2.98 -8.02
N ARG A 143 4.04 1.96 -7.55
CA ARG A 143 2.79 2.14 -6.81
C ARG A 143 2.46 0.97 -5.89
N SER A 144 1.55 1.24 -4.95
CA SER A 144 0.98 0.22 -4.09
C SER A 144 -0.07 -0.59 -4.86
N VAL A 145 -0.01 -1.90 -4.74
CA VAL A 145 -0.97 -2.83 -5.37
C VAL A 145 -2.03 -3.32 -4.39
N VAL A 146 -1.66 -3.48 -3.13
CA VAL A 146 -2.57 -3.84 -2.04
C VAL A 146 -2.07 -3.21 -0.74
N GLY A 147 -2.96 -2.94 0.19
CA GLY A 147 -2.57 -2.39 1.49
C GLY A 147 -3.72 -2.31 2.47
N MET A 148 -3.38 -2.21 3.77
CA MET A 148 -4.33 -2.14 4.87
C MET A 148 -3.84 -1.21 5.97
N ASP A 149 -4.77 -0.68 6.75
CA ASP A 149 -4.48 0.16 7.90
C ASP A 149 -4.04 -0.71 9.09
N ILE A 150 -3.07 -0.25 9.86
CA ILE A 150 -2.51 -0.95 11.00
C ILE A 150 -2.91 -0.21 12.27
N SER A 151 -3.81 -0.82 13.04
CA SER A 151 -4.31 -0.27 14.30
C SER A 151 -3.69 -0.93 15.54
N THR A 152 -2.91 -1.98 15.37
CA THR A 152 -2.23 -2.68 16.45
C THR A 152 -1.10 -1.86 17.04
N THR A 153 -0.86 -2.04 18.32
CA THR A 153 0.14 -1.27 19.07
C THR A 153 1.49 -1.98 19.09
N GLU A 154 2.53 -1.26 19.50
CA GLU A 154 3.88 -1.79 19.65
C GLU A 154 3.95 -2.99 20.62
N ASP A 155 3.11 -3.02 21.64
CA ASP A 155 3.06 -4.11 22.61
C ASP A 155 2.25 -5.33 22.11
N GLN A 156 1.47 -5.16 21.04
CA GLN A 156 0.59 -6.21 20.47
C GLN A 156 0.73 -6.27 18.95
N PRO A 157 1.92 -6.65 18.43
CA PRO A 157 2.11 -6.78 17.00
C PRO A 157 1.25 -7.93 16.43
N GLU A 158 0.72 -7.71 15.24
CA GLU A 158 -0.08 -8.72 14.54
C GLU A 158 0.61 -9.23 13.28
N THR A 159 0.27 -10.45 12.87
CA THR A 159 0.68 -10.98 11.57
C THR A 159 -0.38 -10.67 10.54
N ILE A 160 -0.05 -9.78 9.62
CA ILE A 160 -0.90 -9.50 8.46
C ILE A 160 -0.60 -10.46 7.33
N LEU A 161 -1.61 -10.70 6.52
CA LEU A 161 -1.56 -11.61 5.38
C LEU A 161 -2.00 -10.88 4.12
N PHE A 162 -1.11 -10.82 3.13
CA PHE A 162 -1.49 -10.48 1.76
C PHE A 162 -1.51 -11.79 0.96
N GLU A 163 -2.67 -12.19 0.49
CA GLU A 163 -2.87 -13.42 -0.25
C GLU A 163 -3.62 -13.13 -1.56
N GLY A 164 -3.21 -13.79 -2.65
CA GLY A 164 -3.84 -13.64 -3.95
C GLY A 164 -2.88 -13.91 -5.09
N LEU A 165 -3.32 -13.59 -6.28
CA LEU A 165 -2.53 -13.70 -7.51
C LEU A 165 -1.76 -12.39 -7.76
N PHE A 166 -0.44 -12.47 -7.70
CA PHE A 166 0.46 -11.34 -7.89
C PHE A 166 1.21 -11.45 -9.21
N ASN A 167 1.47 -10.31 -9.84
CA ASN A 167 2.32 -10.24 -11.03
C ASN A 167 3.79 -10.46 -10.69
N ALA A 168 4.59 -10.85 -11.70
CA ALA A 168 6.04 -10.90 -11.55
C ALA A 168 6.59 -9.48 -11.26
N GLY A 169 7.64 -9.40 -10.48
CA GLY A 169 8.31 -8.14 -10.16
C GLY A 169 8.82 -8.07 -8.73
N SER A 170 9.47 -6.95 -8.41
CA SER A 170 9.97 -6.68 -7.07
C SER A 170 8.96 -5.88 -6.27
N TYR A 171 8.70 -6.32 -5.06
CA TYR A 171 7.76 -5.71 -4.13
C TYR A 171 8.50 -5.16 -2.91
N LYS A 172 8.04 -4.01 -2.44
CA LYS A 172 8.47 -3.40 -1.17
C LYS A 172 7.29 -3.32 -0.22
N ILE A 173 7.58 -3.42 1.06
CA ILE A 173 6.64 -3.07 2.12
C ILE A 173 6.83 -1.59 2.39
N LEU A 174 5.77 -0.81 2.23
CA LEU A 174 5.81 0.63 2.49
C LEU A 174 4.77 1.03 3.53
N ASN A 175 5.14 1.99 4.35
CA ASN A 175 4.16 2.79 5.06
C ASN A 175 3.55 3.79 4.09
N ASN A 176 2.33 3.49 3.62
CA ASN A 176 1.70 4.22 2.54
C ASN A 176 1.31 5.63 2.97
N ALA A 177 2.10 6.59 2.54
CA ALA A 177 1.74 7.99 2.61
C ALA A 177 2.12 8.70 1.33
N GLN A 178 1.32 9.68 1.00
CA GLN A 178 1.68 10.62 -0.04
C GLN A 178 2.87 11.44 0.45
N THR A 179 3.96 11.43 -0.30
CA THR A 179 5.06 12.37 -0.12
C THR A 179 4.52 13.78 -0.33
N LYS A 180 4.42 14.57 0.74
CA LYS A 180 4.10 15.98 0.59
C LYS A 180 5.29 16.68 -0.02
N LYS A 181 5.09 17.31 -1.18
CA LYS A 181 6.03 18.32 -1.69
C LYS A 181 5.86 19.58 -0.85
N HIS A 182 6.95 20.16 -0.39
CA HIS A 182 6.92 21.50 0.18
C HIS A 182 6.47 22.53 -0.89
N ALA A 183 5.81 23.59 -0.45
CA ALA A 183 5.45 24.73 -1.32
C ALA A 183 6.63 25.26 -2.14
N ASN A 184 7.87 25.10 -1.68
CA ASN A 184 9.11 25.50 -2.33
C ASN A 184 9.78 24.36 -3.14
N GLY A 185 9.05 23.31 -3.52
CA GLY A 185 9.58 22.23 -4.36
C GLY A 185 10.47 21.20 -3.65
N GLY A 186 10.73 21.34 -2.37
CA GLY A 186 11.48 20.36 -1.57
C GLY A 186 10.64 19.12 -1.25
N VAL A 187 11.26 17.94 -1.26
CA VAL A 187 10.64 16.67 -0.83
C VAL A 187 10.92 16.48 0.65
N ILE A 188 9.86 16.34 1.45
CA ILE A 188 10.02 15.90 2.84
C ILE A 188 10.39 14.42 2.79
N ARG A 189 11.60 14.09 3.19
CA ARG A 189 12.03 12.70 3.37
C ARG A 189 11.71 12.28 4.79
N PHE A 190 10.90 11.27 4.91
CA PHE A 190 10.67 10.55 6.15
C PHE A 190 11.78 9.51 6.37
N ARG A 191 11.77 8.83 7.50
CA ARG A 191 12.85 7.94 7.91
C ARG A 191 12.42 6.49 8.02
N GLN A 192 13.38 5.64 7.78
CA GLN A 192 13.40 4.25 8.21
C GLN A 192 14.67 4.02 9.04
N GLY A 193 14.64 3.03 9.88
CA GLY A 193 15.80 2.66 10.70
C GLY A 193 15.59 1.35 11.44
N ILE A 194 16.55 1.02 12.26
CA ILE A 194 16.61 -0.21 13.04
C ILE A 194 16.72 0.18 14.53
N ILE A 195 16.01 -0.52 15.38
CA ILE A 195 16.08 -0.41 16.83
C ILE A 195 16.24 -1.78 17.46
N ASP A 196 16.67 -1.84 18.72
CA ASP A 196 16.71 -3.08 19.47
C ASP A 196 15.31 -3.62 19.77
N ALA A 197 15.13 -4.94 19.75
CA ALA A 197 13.81 -5.56 19.90
C ALA A 197 13.09 -5.20 21.21
N GLY A 198 13.84 -4.98 22.28
CA GLY A 198 13.31 -4.51 23.57
C GLY A 198 13.12 -2.99 23.68
N GLN A 199 13.54 -2.23 22.67
CA GLN A 199 13.48 -0.77 22.69
C GLN A 199 12.14 -0.28 22.14
N LYS A 200 11.48 0.62 22.86
CA LYS A 200 10.26 1.29 22.37
C LYS A 200 10.60 2.51 21.52
N LEU A 201 9.78 2.77 20.51
CA LEU A 201 9.97 3.93 19.63
C LEU A 201 9.93 5.25 20.41
N ALA A 202 9.10 5.33 21.45
CA ALA A 202 9.04 6.47 22.36
C ALA A 202 10.38 6.81 23.04
N SER A 203 11.30 5.84 23.15
CA SER A 203 12.62 6.08 23.74
C SER A 203 13.62 6.73 22.77
N LEU A 204 13.28 6.85 21.47
CA LEU A 204 14.14 7.43 20.44
C LEU A 204 14.17 8.97 20.46
N LYS A 205 13.95 9.58 21.62
CA LYS A 205 13.94 11.02 21.80
C LYS A 205 15.21 11.67 21.26
N GLY A 206 15.05 12.62 20.34
CA GLY A 206 16.10 13.55 19.94
C GLY A 206 17.27 13.01 19.13
N GLY A 207 17.28 11.76 18.69
CA GLY A 207 18.42 11.09 18.07
C GLY A 207 18.81 11.53 16.64
N PHE A 208 18.33 12.66 16.09
CA PHE A 208 18.55 12.96 14.67
C PHE A 208 18.98 14.41 14.38
N ARG A 209 19.87 14.52 13.43
CA ARG A 209 20.66 15.70 13.04
C ARG A 209 19.89 16.95 12.61
N SER A 210 18.56 16.99 12.62
CA SER A 210 17.79 18.21 12.38
C SER A 210 16.40 18.11 13.00
N ASP A 211 15.87 19.21 13.52
CA ASP A 211 14.52 19.34 14.10
C ASP A 211 13.40 18.93 13.16
N LYS A 212 13.66 18.91 11.84
CA LYS A 212 12.69 18.58 10.80
C LYS A 212 12.43 17.08 10.63
N THR A 213 13.13 16.22 11.36
CA THR A 213 13.10 14.75 11.17
C THR A 213 12.96 13.98 12.47
N LYS A 214 12.39 14.57 13.51
CA LYS A 214 12.08 13.86 14.76
C LYS A 214 11.11 12.71 14.47
N ILE A 215 11.38 11.53 15.07
CA ILE A 215 10.47 10.37 14.98
C ILE A 215 9.32 10.55 15.96
N VAL A 216 9.66 11.00 17.17
CA VAL A 216 8.72 11.28 18.25
C VAL A 216 8.92 12.70 18.75
N ASP A 217 7.86 13.28 19.32
CA ASP A 217 7.91 14.57 19.99
C ASP A 217 8.56 14.45 21.39
N GLU A 218 8.49 15.53 22.18
CA GLU A 218 9.06 15.58 23.54
C GLU A 218 8.33 14.64 24.52
N GLN A 219 7.08 14.33 24.25
CA GLN A 219 6.23 13.41 25.01
C GLN A 219 6.42 11.95 24.57
N GLY A 220 7.20 11.68 23.51
CA GLY A 220 7.41 10.33 22.96
C GLY A 220 6.30 9.89 22.01
N VAL A 221 5.44 10.80 21.55
CA VAL A 221 4.38 10.50 20.57
C VAL A 221 4.94 10.63 19.15
N PRO A 222 4.66 9.68 18.25
CA PRO A 222 5.13 9.76 16.87
C PRO A 222 4.65 11.02 16.16
N VAL A 223 5.57 11.72 15.52
CA VAL A 223 5.27 12.94 14.73
C VAL A 223 4.44 12.59 13.50
N VAL A 224 4.67 11.43 12.92
CA VAL A 224 3.90 10.88 11.79
C VAL A 224 3.58 9.41 12.04
N PRO A 225 2.51 8.87 11.43
CA PRO A 225 2.19 7.45 11.59
C PRO A 225 3.40 6.60 11.23
N THR A 226 3.76 5.68 12.10
CA THR A 226 5.00 4.88 11.98
C THR A 226 4.65 3.39 12.03
N LEU A 227 5.20 2.61 11.09
CA LEU A 227 5.16 1.15 11.11
C LEU A 227 6.39 0.60 11.83
N LEU A 228 6.18 -0.47 12.58
CA LEU A 228 7.21 -1.32 13.14
C LEU A 228 7.06 -2.72 12.55
N MET A 229 8.18 -3.33 12.15
CA MET A 229 8.25 -4.70 11.70
C MET A 229 9.09 -5.51 12.66
N ASP A 230 8.49 -6.59 13.18
CA ASP A 230 9.07 -7.51 14.15
C ASP A 230 9.54 -8.80 13.50
#